data_26e538b183427ecbef4f2c8fdd4b423b
#
_entry.id   26e538b183427ecbef4f2c8fdd4b423b
#
_cell.length_a   1.000
_cell.length_b   1.000
_cell.length_c   1.000
_cell.angle_alpha   90.00
_cell.angle_beta   90.00
_cell.angle_gamma   90.00
#
_symmetry.space_group_name_H-M   'P 1'
#
loop_
_entity.id
_entity.type
_entity.pdbx_description
1 polymer ?
#
loop_
_entity_poly.entity_id
_entity_poly.type
_entity_poly.pdbx_seq_one_letter_code
_entity_poly.pdbx_strand_id
1 'polypeptide(L)'
;ERFYRLSEGDKLMLLKRATLPKPVPPGMRAAPAVLAGIVKGKAEGPPPPAMEDLWLVRDARGETGWMLGRIMEIDAPDALVRYSEGQRIVGAYVLTTVNDPDAPQEDKNVPEYVTAVGPYKSGLTYDFNQIRVFTWNVKKHRYETAFRDKNIEGYLPVEVKMATDPYGKSPVDAAPAPTFSYRVLSADAPVVVPDPVTGAIVPGKTILKTYRLEGNLVRRVLAPGVPVPGAAHPVAETEKKVARGQRRR
;
A
#
# COMPACT_ATOMS: atom_id res chain seq x y z
N GLU A 1 -9.75 20.51 24.51
CA GLU A 1 -9.04 19.53 23.65
C GLU A 1 -7.71 19.15 24.25
N ARG A 2 -7.47 17.86 24.46
CA ARG A 2 -6.18 17.37 24.95
C ARG A 2 -5.32 17.03 23.75
N PHE A 3 -4.29 17.81 23.49
CA PHE A 3 -3.26 17.42 22.52
C PHE A 3 -2.24 16.52 23.21
N TYR A 4 -2.07 15.33 22.66
CA TYR A 4 -1.09 14.37 23.11
C TYR A 4 0.25 14.65 22.43
N ARG A 5 1.33 14.70 23.18
CA ARG A 5 2.66 14.96 22.66
C ARG A 5 3.39 13.64 22.41
N LEU A 6 3.71 13.38 21.15
CA LEU A 6 4.58 12.29 20.73
C LEU A 6 6.00 12.81 20.52
N SER A 7 6.97 11.95 20.72
CA SER A 7 8.38 12.21 20.44
C SER A 7 8.80 11.56 19.12
N GLU A 8 9.86 12.08 18.52
CA GLU A 8 10.49 11.43 17.38
C GLU A 8 10.98 10.03 17.79
N GLY A 9 10.72 9.03 16.94
CA GLY A 9 11.04 7.64 17.22
C GLY A 9 9.96 6.85 17.97
N ASP A 10 8.88 7.48 18.44
CA ASP A 10 7.76 6.75 19.03
C ASP A 10 7.12 5.80 18.01
N LYS A 11 7.00 4.52 18.40
CA LYS A 11 6.33 3.50 17.56
C LYS A 11 4.84 3.55 17.73
N LEU A 12 4.13 3.62 16.61
CA LEU A 12 2.69 3.76 16.55
C LEU A 12 2.06 2.62 15.74
N MET A 13 0.93 2.13 16.21
CA MET A 13 0.09 1.21 15.46
C MET A 13 -0.90 2.00 14.61
N LEU A 14 -0.92 1.76 13.32
CA LEU A 14 -1.90 2.35 12.40
C LEU A 14 -3.23 1.61 12.51
N LEU A 15 -4.32 2.32 12.76
CA LEU A 15 -5.66 1.75 12.94
C LEU A 15 -6.57 2.02 11.74
N LYS A 16 -6.64 3.28 11.30
CA LYS A 16 -7.56 3.72 10.24
C LYS A 16 -7.02 4.94 9.54
N ARG A 17 -7.23 5.02 8.22
CA ARG A 17 -6.91 6.20 7.42
C ARG A 17 -8.18 7.01 7.11
N ALA A 18 -8.02 8.31 7.09
CA ALA A 18 -8.99 9.26 6.56
C ALA A 18 -8.27 10.25 5.63
N THR A 19 -8.96 10.75 4.64
CA THR A 19 -8.44 11.78 3.75
C THR A 19 -9.43 12.96 3.70
N LEU A 20 -8.94 14.14 4.01
CA LEU A 20 -9.75 15.35 4.11
C LEU A 20 -9.12 16.49 3.28
N PRO A 21 -9.92 17.45 2.82
CA PRO A 21 -9.38 18.68 2.24
C PRO A 21 -8.46 19.39 3.24
N LYS A 22 -7.30 19.86 2.76
CA LYS A 22 -6.43 20.68 3.59
C LYS A 22 -7.18 21.92 4.08
N PRO A 23 -7.04 22.29 5.36
CA PRO A 23 -7.58 23.54 5.86
C PRO A 23 -7.06 24.73 5.03
N VAL A 24 -7.95 25.59 4.60
CA VAL A 24 -7.58 26.83 3.90
C VAL A 24 -7.12 27.83 4.96
N PRO A 25 -5.94 28.44 4.81
CA PRO A 25 -5.49 29.49 5.74
C PRO A 25 -6.49 30.62 5.86
N PRO A 26 -6.65 31.23 7.05
CA PRO A 26 -7.49 32.40 7.22
C PRO A 26 -7.10 33.50 6.22
N GLY A 27 -8.07 34.02 5.46
CA GLY A 27 -7.86 35.03 4.43
C GLY A 27 -7.77 34.53 2.99
N MET A 28 -7.63 33.23 2.75
CA MET A 28 -7.79 32.64 1.41
C MET A 28 -9.23 32.14 1.22
N ARG A 29 -9.85 32.49 0.08
CA ARG A 29 -11.14 31.90 -0.27
C ARG A 29 -10.95 30.42 -0.58
N ALA A 30 -11.68 29.56 0.12
CA ALA A 30 -11.81 28.16 -0.27
C ALA A 30 -12.41 28.08 -1.67
N ALA A 31 -11.77 27.37 -2.58
CA ALA A 31 -12.41 27.01 -3.83
C ALA A 31 -13.66 26.17 -3.50
N PRO A 32 -14.83 26.44 -4.13
CA PRO A 32 -16.03 25.66 -3.87
C PRO A 32 -15.74 24.19 -4.14
N ALA A 33 -16.10 23.32 -3.20
CA ALA A 33 -16.00 21.89 -3.35
C ALA A 33 -17.01 21.43 -4.40
N VAL A 34 -16.58 21.38 -5.65
CA VAL A 34 -17.35 20.74 -6.71
C VAL A 34 -17.00 19.26 -6.62
N LEU A 35 -17.95 18.45 -6.21
CA LEU A 35 -17.95 17.00 -6.43
C LEU A 35 -17.79 16.79 -7.95
N ALA A 36 -16.55 16.56 -8.39
CA ALA A 36 -16.25 16.33 -9.79
C ALA A 36 -16.77 14.94 -10.18
N GLY A 37 -18.01 14.93 -10.63
CA GLY A 37 -18.48 13.86 -11.50
C GLY A 37 -17.54 13.78 -12.69
N ILE A 38 -16.99 12.60 -12.96
CA ILE A 38 -16.15 12.34 -14.12
C ILE A 38 -17.01 12.44 -15.37
N VAL A 39 -17.10 13.64 -15.94
CA VAL A 39 -17.59 13.87 -17.30
C VAL A 39 -16.36 14.11 -18.17
N LYS A 40 -16.19 13.27 -19.20
CA LYS A 40 -15.20 13.50 -20.26
C LYS A 40 -15.52 14.83 -20.96
N GLY A 41 -14.88 15.91 -20.54
CA GLY A 41 -14.96 17.22 -21.14
C GLY A 41 -13.92 18.14 -20.51
N LYS A 42 -13.38 19.11 -21.26
CA LYS A 42 -12.43 20.11 -20.76
C LYS A 42 -12.91 20.65 -19.42
N ALA A 43 -12.18 20.39 -18.35
CA ALA A 43 -12.52 20.89 -17.02
C ALA A 43 -12.26 22.41 -16.96
N GLU A 44 -13.28 23.20 -17.19
CA GLU A 44 -13.35 24.64 -16.89
C GLU A 44 -13.87 24.85 -15.46
N GLY A 45 -13.22 24.25 -14.48
CA GLY A 45 -13.54 24.43 -13.07
C GLY A 45 -12.29 24.73 -12.25
N PRO A 46 -12.44 25.30 -11.05
CA PRO A 46 -11.30 25.46 -10.15
C PRO A 46 -10.67 24.09 -9.85
N PRO A 47 -9.35 24.04 -9.68
CA PRO A 47 -8.65 22.77 -9.38
C PRO A 47 -9.24 22.15 -8.11
N PRO A 48 -9.32 20.82 -8.03
CA PRO A 48 -9.80 20.14 -6.84
C PRO A 48 -8.96 20.54 -5.62
N PRO A 49 -9.57 20.61 -4.43
CA PRO A 49 -8.84 20.98 -3.22
C PRO A 49 -7.68 20.02 -2.96
N ALA A 50 -6.57 20.56 -2.48
CA ALA A 50 -5.47 19.74 -2.02
C ALA A 50 -5.96 18.88 -0.84
N MET A 51 -5.69 17.57 -0.89
CA MET A 51 -6.09 16.62 0.14
C MET A 51 -4.95 16.37 1.13
N GLU A 52 -5.27 15.93 2.32
CA GLU A 52 -4.35 15.51 3.36
C GLU A 52 -4.81 14.20 3.97
N ASP A 53 -3.86 13.27 4.14
CA ASP A 53 -4.14 11.99 4.78
C ASP A 53 -3.87 12.09 6.28
N LEU A 54 -4.82 11.62 7.06
CA LEU A 54 -4.72 11.45 8.51
C LEU A 54 -4.79 9.97 8.85
N TRP A 55 -4.04 9.56 9.86
CA TRP A 55 -4.10 8.23 10.42
C TRP A 55 -4.56 8.29 11.86
N LEU A 56 -5.57 7.51 12.18
CA LEU A 56 -5.85 7.16 13.57
C LEU A 56 -4.78 6.19 14.01
N VAL A 57 -4.02 6.57 15.01
CA VAL A 57 -2.88 5.80 15.52
C VAL A 57 -3.11 5.43 16.99
N ARG A 58 -2.45 4.37 17.43
CA ARG A 58 -2.37 3.97 18.84
C ARG A 58 -0.91 3.87 19.26
N ASP A 59 -0.56 4.46 20.38
CA ASP A 59 0.76 4.36 20.99
C ASP A 59 0.94 3.10 21.86
N ALA A 60 2.13 2.90 22.39
CA ALA A 60 2.45 1.78 23.28
C ALA A 60 1.69 1.78 24.61
N ARG A 61 1.13 2.93 25.02
CA ARG A 61 0.31 3.07 26.23
C ARG A 61 -1.18 2.82 25.98
N GLY A 62 -1.56 2.59 24.72
CA GLY A 62 -2.94 2.37 24.30
C GLY A 62 -3.71 3.66 24.00
N GLU A 63 -3.07 4.84 24.11
CA GLU A 63 -3.68 6.11 23.75
C GLU A 63 -3.88 6.21 22.23
N THR A 64 -5.01 6.78 21.81
CA THR A 64 -5.34 6.91 20.40
C THR A 64 -5.54 8.36 19.99
N GLY A 65 -5.11 8.68 18.77
CA GLY A 65 -5.28 10.03 18.22
C GLY A 65 -5.09 10.07 16.71
N TRP A 66 -5.54 11.17 16.09
CA TRP A 66 -5.34 11.41 14.68
C TRP A 66 -4.02 12.13 14.42
N MET A 67 -3.27 11.65 13.44
CA MET A 67 -1.95 12.16 13.07
C MET A 67 -1.85 12.37 11.56
N LEU A 68 -1.11 13.40 11.16
CA LEU A 68 -0.86 13.67 9.74
C LEU A 68 0.02 12.59 9.12
N GLY A 69 -0.45 11.99 8.02
CA GLY A 69 0.29 10.92 7.34
C GLY A 69 1.70 11.32 6.85
N ARG A 70 1.90 12.62 6.57
CA ARG A 70 3.18 13.13 6.05
C ARG A 70 4.32 13.23 7.08
N ILE A 71 4.00 13.11 8.37
CA ILE A 71 5.01 13.14 9.45
C ILE A 71 5.27 11.75 10.05
N MET A 72 4.72 10.72 9.42
CA MET A 72 4.93 9.32 9.81
C MET A 72 5.74 8.59 8.75
N GLU A 73 6.66 7.77 9.20
CA GLU A 73 7.39 6.83 8.38
C GLU A 73 7.05 5.41 8.80
N ILE A 74 7.05 4.50 7.83
CA ILE A 74 6.83 3.08 8.09
C ILE A 74 8.17 2.50 8.55
N ASP A 75 8.13 1.74 9.63
CA ASP A 75 9.27 0.98 10.16
C ASP A 75 9.63 -0.14 9.15
N ALA A 76 10.37 0.23 8.11
CA ALA A 76 10.82 -0.65 7.05
C ALA A 76 12.35 -0.68 7.01
N PRO A 77 12.97 -1.85 6.77
CA PRO A 77 14.42 -1.94 6.69
C PRO A 77 15.00 -1.04 5.59
N ASP A 78 16.06 -0.31 5.91
CA ASP A 78 16.75 0.59 4.96
C ASP A 78 17.17 -0.14 3.67
N ALA A 79 17.53 -1.41 3.79
CA ALA A 79 17.87 -2.25 2.66
C ALA A 79 16.73 -2.36 1.63
N LEU A 80 15.47 -2.23 2.05
CA LEU A 80 14.30 -2.27 1.17
C LEU A 80 13.90 -0.92 0.61
N VAL A 81 14.20 0.17 1.31
CA VAL A 81 13.83 1.54 0.90
C VAL A 81 14.41 1.88 -0.48
N ARG A 82 15.63 1.43 -0.76
CA ARG A 82 16.28 1.61 -2.08
C ARG A 82 15.52 0.99 -3.26
N TYR A 83 14.66 0.02 -2.99
CA TYR A 83 13.85 -0.65 -4.02
C TYR A 83 12.47 0.00 -4.21
N SER A 84 12.14 1.07 -3.51
CA SER A 84 10.83 1.74 -3.59
C SER A 84 10.56 2.42 -4.95
N GLU A 85 11.61 2.64 -5.77
CA GLU A 85 11.51 3.16 -7.15
C GLU A 85 10.70 4.47 -7.23
N GLY A 86 10.93 5.41 -6.31
CA GLY A 86 10.22 6.70 -6.26
C GLY A 86 8.82 6.63 -5.67
N GLN A 87 8.44 5.49 -5.09
CA GLN A 87 7.23 5.31 -4.30
C GLN A 87 7.58 5.16 -2.82
N ARG A 88 6.59 5.29 -1.95
CA ARG A 88 6.76 5.06 -0.50
C ARG A 88 6.37 3.64 -0.13
N ILE A 89 7.07 3.05 0.83
CA ILE A 89 6.61 1.85 1.50
C ILE A 89 5.51 2.27 2.48
N VAL A 90 4.34 1.66 2.40
CA VAL A 90 3.19 1.92 3.29
C VAL A 90 2.93 0.77 4.26
N GLY A 91 3.66 -0.34 4.11
CA GLY A 91 3.67 -1.47 5.03
C GLY A 91 4.78 -2.44 4.67
N ALA A 92 5.45 -2.99 5.69
CA ALA A 92 6.48 -4.01 5.56
C ALA A 92 6.21 -5.11 6.59
N TYR A 93 6.14 -6.36 6.12
CA TYR A 93 5.77 -7.51 6.96
C TYR A 93 6.76 -8.63 6.73
N VAL A 94 7.27 -9.20 7.80
CA VAL A 94 8.17 -10.37 7.74
C VAL A 94 7.36 -11.58 7.31
N LEU A 95 7.77 -12.24 6.23
CA LEU A 95 7.19 -13.50 5.75
C LEU A 95 7.83 -14.71 6.43
N THR A 96 9.15 -14.72 6.43
CA THR A 96 9.99 -15.77 6.99
C THR A 96 11.41 -15.26 7.19
N THR A 97 12.31 -16.10 7.66
CA THR A 97 13.72 -15.79 7.81
C THR A 97 14.57 -16.86 7.11
N VAL A 98 15.71 -16.47 6.57
CA VAL A 98 16.70 -17.35 5.95
C VAL A 98 18.01 -17.18 6.71
N ASN A 99 18.62 -18.30 7.13
CA ASN A 99 19.93 -18.25 7.75
C ASN A 99 21.02 -18.11 6.68
N ASP A 100 21.80 -17.05 6.80
CA ASP A 100 22.98 -16.78 5.96
C ASP A 100 24.16 -16.44 6.86
N PRO A 101 25.06 -17.40 7.15
CA PRO A 101 26.22 -17.18 8.02
C PRO A 101 27.15 -16.06 7.54
N ASP A 102 27.17 -15.80 6.24
CA ASP A 102 28.03 -14.78 5.61
C ASP A 102 27.31 -13.47 5.35
N ALA A 103 26.06 -13.34 5.83
CA ALA A 103 25.31 -12.10 5.70
C ALA A 103 26.08 -10.90 6.29
N PRO A 104 26.03 -9.71 5.65
CA PRO A 104 26.77 -8.53 6.11
C PRO A 104 26.24 -7.93 7.41
N GLN A 105 24.97 -8.19 7.76
CA GLN A 105 24.36 -7.75 9.02
C GLN A 105 24.75 -8.65 10.19
N GLU A 106 24.60 -8.12 11.40
CA GLU A 106 24.93 -8.83 12.66
C GLU A 106 24.05 -10.07 12.84
N ASP A 107 22.72 -9.93 12.65
CA ASP A 107 21.82 -11.08 12.69
C ASP A 107 21.90 -11.87 11.37
N LYS A 108 22.34 -13.12 11.51
CA LYS A 108 22.49 -14.07 10.41
C LYS A 108 21.15 -14.69 9.96
N ASN A 109 20.08 -14.48 10.69
CA ASN A 109 18.72 -14.84 10.31
C ASN A 109 18.08 -13.66 9.56
N VAL A 110 18.30 -13.60 8.27
CA VAL A 110 17.86 -12.50 7.41
C VAL A 110 16.38 -12.63 7.11
N PRO A 111 15.55 -11.65 7.47
CA PRO A 111 14.12 -11.71 7.21
C PRO A 111 13.81 -11.48 5.72
N GLU A 112 12.83 -12.21 5.21
CA GLU A 112 12.20 -12.00 3.91
C GLU A 112 10.88 -11.27 4.09
N TYR A 113 10.53 -10.39 3.16
CA TYR A 113 9.45 -9.43 3.36
C TYR A 113 8.40 -9.44 2.26
N VAL A 114 7.14 -9.22 2.64
CA VAL A 114 6.14 -8.64 1.76
C VAL A 114 5.98 -7.16 2.09
N THR A 115 6.01 -6.31 1.07
CA THR A 115 5.84 -4.87 1.22
C THR A 115 4.65 -4.37 0.42
N ALA A 116 3.87 -3.48 1.00
CA ALA A 116 2.87 -2.68 0.32
C ALA A 116 3.51 -1.33 -0.05
N VAL A 117 3.37 -0.94 -1.30
CA VAL A 117 4.02 0.25 -1.86
C VAL A 117 2.98 1.14 -2.52
N GLY A 118 3.04 2.45 -2.26
CA GLY A 118 2.11 3.43 -2.79
C GLY A 118 2.81 4.71 -3.27
N PRO A 119 2.14 5.53 -4.09
CA PRO A 119 2.69 6.79 -4.55
C PRO A 119 2.81 7.81 -3.41
N TYR A 120 3.73 8.76 -3.53
CA TYR A 120 3.84 9.92 -2.66
C TYR A 120 2.73 10.94 -2.97
N LYS A 121 1.49 10.56 -2.69
CA LYS A 121 0.33 11.40 -2.94
C LYS A 121 -0.69 11.22 -1.83
N SER A 122 -1.26 12.31 -1.36
CA SER A 122 -2.40 12.29 -0.44
C SER A 122 -3.72 12.30 -1.21
N GLY A 123 -4.80 11.89 -0.56
CA GLY A 123 -6.14 11.89 -1.14
C GLY A 123 -6.43 10.69 -2.04
N LEU A 124 -5.64 9.63 -1.96
CA LEU A 124 -5.90 8.40 -2.70
C LEU A 124 -7.06 7.63 -2.06
N THR A 125 -7.86 7.00 -2.90
CA THR A 125 -8.98 6.15 -2.50
C THR A 125 -8.57 4.72 -2.14
N TYR A 126 -7.28 4.43 -2.15
CA TYR A 126 -6.64 3.17 -1.79
C TYR A 126 -5.38 3.42 -0.96
N ASP A 127 -4.87 2.41 -0.27
CA ASP A 127 -3.68 2.53 0.59
C ASP A 127 -2.38 2.28 -0.16
N PHE A 128 -2.39 1.33 -1.10
CA PHE A 128 -1.24 0.98 -1.93
C PHE A 128 -1.66 0.57 -3.35
N ASN A 129 -0.74 0.70 -4.30
CA ASN A 129 -0.97 0.32 -5.69
C ASN A 129 -0.08 -0.82 -6.16
N GLN A 130 0.77 -1.35 -5.27
CA GLN A 130 1.67 -2.44 -5.57
C GLN A 130 1.99 -3.25 -4.31
N ILE A 131 2.08 -4.57 -4.49
CA ILE A 131 2.70 -5.50 -3.53
C ILE A 131 4.02 -6.00 -4.12
N ARG A 132 5.05 -6.09 -3.28
CA ARG A 132 6.33 -6.73 -3.62
C ARG A 132 6.71 -7.75 -2.56
N VAL A 133 7.32 -8.83 -3.00
CA VAL A 133 7.98 -9.80 -2.13
C VAL A 133 9.47 -9.74 -2.37
N PHE A 134 10.22 -9.61 -1.29
CA PHE A 134 11.68 -9.61 -1.28
C PHE A 134 12.17 -10.87 -0.58
N THR A 135 12.94 -11.66 -1.30
CA THR A 135 13.64 -12.83 -0.78
C THR A 135 15.13 -12.55 -0.68
N TRP A 136 15.80 -13.23 0.24
CA TRP A 136 17.24 -13.09 0.42
C TRP A 136 18.00 -14.08 -0.46
N ASN A 137 18.89 -13.57 -1.29
CA ASN A 137 19.78 -14.41 -2.08
C ASN A 137 21.09 -14.66 -1.31
N VAL A 138 21.22 -15.84 -0.71
CA VAL A 138 22.37 -16.26 0.11
C VAL A 138 23.69 -16.23 -0.69
N LYS A 139 23.67 -16.50 -2.01
CA LYS A 139 24.89 -16.49 -2.82
C LYS A 139 25.39 -15.07 -3.14
N LYS A 140 24.49 -14.09 -3.15
CA LYS A 140 24.80 -12.71 -3.52
C LYS A 140 24.71 -11.76 -2.32
N HIS A 141 24.33 -12.26 -1.15
CA HIS A 141 24.15 -11.50 0.10
C HIS A 141 23.34 -10.22 -0.09
N ARG A 142 22.17 -10.34 -0.78
CA ARG A 142 21.29 -9.21 -1.06
C ARG A 142 19.85 -9.63 -1.25
N TYR A 143 18.93 -8.68 -1.08
CA TYR A 143 17.53 -8.85 -1.45
C TYR A 143 17.35 -8.90 -2.96
N GLU A 144 16.47 -9.80 -3.40
CA GLU A 144 15.97 -9.88 -4.78
C GLU A 144 14.43 -9.84 -4.76
N THR A 145 13.84 -9.26 -5.79
CA THR A 145 12.37 -9.22 -5.91
C THR A 145 11.88 -10.55 -6.46
N ALA A 146 11.20 -11.34 -5.63
CA ALA A 146 10.60 -12.61 -6.02
C ALA A 146 9.22 -12.43 -6.70
N PHE A 147 8.48 -11.36 -6.33
CA PHE A 147 7.13 -11.16 -6.84
C PHE A 147 6.74 -9.68 -6.87
N ARG A 148 5.90 -9.33 -7.83
CA ARG A 148 5.25 -8.01 -7.94
C ARG A 148 3.81 -8.16 -8.44
N ASP A 149 2.87 -7.54 -7.71
CA ASP A 149 1.50 -7.28 -8.19
C ASP A 149 1.33 -5.75 -8.28
N LYS A 150 1.19 -5.22 -9.49
CA LYS A 150 1.18 -3.79 -9.78
C LYS A 150 -0.18 -3.31 -10.29
N ASN A 151 -0.37 -2.00 -10.26
CA ASN A 151 -1.57 -1.33 -10.78
C ASN A 151 -2.85 -1.86 -10.13
N ILE A 152 -2.83 -1.98 -8.81
CA ILE A 152 -3.96 -2.40 -8.00
C ILE A 152 -4.42 -1.27 -7.09
N GLU A 153 -5.69 -1.26 -6.73
CA GLU A 153 -6.22 -0.45 -5.65
C GLU A 153 -6.31 -1.33 -4.41
N GLY A 154 -5.25 -1.31 -3.60
CA GLY A 154 -5.09 -2.19 -2.45
C GLY A 154 -5.40 -1.51 -1.13
N TYR A 155 -5.88 -2.30 -0.16
CA TYR A 155 -6.29 -1.85 1.18
C TYR A 155 -5.57 -2.65 2.25
N LEU A 156 -5.05 -1.93 3.25
CA LEU A 156 -4.45 -2.53 4.44
C LEU A 156 -5.53 -3.19 5.33
N PRO A 157 -5.15 -4.19 6.14
CA PRO A 157 -3.80 -4.73 6.32
C PRO A 157 -3.39 -5.77 5.27
N VAL A 158 -2.08 -6.02 5.16
CA VAL A 158 -1.56 -7.26 4.58
C VAL A 158 -1.42 -8.25 5.73
N GLU A 159 -2.02 -9.42 5.59
CA GLU A 159 -1.94 -10.49 6.58
C GLU A 159 -0.86 -11.49 6.19
N VAL A 160 -0.05 -11.91 7.15
CA VAL A 160 1.00 -12.91 6.99
C VAL A 160 0.78 -14.04 7.98
N LYS A 161 0.89 -15.29 7.51
CA LYS A 161 0.77 -16.47 8.35
C LYS A 161 1.46 -17.69 7.73
N MET A 162 1.79 -18.68 8.54
CA MET A 162 2.11 -20.01 8.06
C MET A 162 0.82 -20.77 7.73
N ALA A 163 0.68 -21.26 6.50
CA ALA A 163 -0.52 -21.98 6.08
C ALA A 163 -0.20 -23.04 5.02
N THR A 164 -1.03 -24.07 4.96
CA THR A 164 -1.05 -25.08 3.88
C THR A 164 -1.83 -24.55 2.68
N ASP A 165 -1.62 -25.11 1.50
CA ASP A 165 -2.49 -24.84 0.35
C ASP A 165 -3.68 -25.82 0.38
N PRO A 166 -4.91 -25.34 0.64
CA PRO A 166 -6.09 -26.20 0.75
C PRO A 166 -6.50 -26.83 -0.59
N TYR A 167 -5.97 -26.35 -1.69
CA TYR A 167 -6.30 -26.80 -3.04
C TYR A 167 -5.18 -27.59 -3.70
N GLY A 168 -4.00 -27.56 -3.11
CA GLY A 168 -2.85 -28.31 -3.62
C GLY A 168 -2.95 -29.80 -3.34
N LYS A 169 -2.33 -30.61 -4.20
CA LYS A 169 -2.36 -32.06 -4.11
C LYS A 169 -0.98 -32.69 -3.86
N SER A 170 0.05 -31.87 -3.84
CA SER A 170 1.42 -32.35 -3.60
C SER A 170 1.79 -32.34 -2.10
N PRO A 171 2.78 -33.13 -1.67
CA PRO A 171 3.31 -33.04 -0.32
C PRO A 171 3.83 -31.65 0.06
N VAL A 172 4.33 -30.89 -0.92
CA VAL A 172 4.76 -29.50 -0.73
C VAL A 172 3.56 -28.60 -0.39
N ASP A 173 2.42 -28.80 -1.05
CA ASP A 173 1.20 -28.03 -0.79
C ASP A 173 0.64 -28.32 0.61
N ALA A 174 0.75 -29.56 1.05
CA ALA A 174 0.29 -30.00 2.38
C ALA A 174 1.18 -29.51 3.52
N ALA A 175 2.44 -29.15 3.25
CA ALA A 175 3.33 -28.58 4.25
C ALA A 175 2.99 -27.09 4.51
N PRO A 176 3.02 -26.60 5.77
CA PRO A 176 2.90 -25.18 6.06
C PRO A 176 4.03 -24.37 5.41
N ALA A 177 3.66 -23.25 4.77
CA ALA A 177 4.64 -22.31 4.22
C ALA A 177 4.18 -20.85 4.45
N PRO A 178 5.11 -19.89 4.36
CA PRO A 178 4.77 -18.48 4.49
C PRO A 178 3.73 -18.07 3.45
N THR A 179 2.63 -17.54 3.93
CA THR A 179 1.47 -17.17 3.11
C THR A 179 1.08 -15.75 3.47
N PHE A 180 0.80 -14.95 2.46
CA PHE A 180 0.31 -13.59 2.67
C PHE A 180 -0.96 -13.34 1.88
N SER A 181 -1.82 -12.48 2.43
CA SER A 181 -3.06 -12.08 1.79
C SER A 181 -3.32 -10.60 1.94
N TYR A 182 -3.99 -10.03 0.95
CA TYR A 182 -4.38 -8.62 0.92
C TYR A 182 -5.64 -8.43 0.11
N ARG A 183 -6.34 -7.33 0.38
CA ARG A 183 -7.58 -6.96 -0.33
C ARG A 183 -7.28 -5.95 -1.42
N VAL A 184 -7.93 -6.13 -2.57
CA VAL A 184 -7.93 -5.17 -3.68
C VAL A 184 -9.35 -4.85 -4.10
N LEU A 185 -9.59 -3.67 -4.64
CA LEU A 185 -10.88 -3.30 -5.20
C LEU A 185 -11.23 -4.24 -6.37
N SER A 186 -12.47 -4.70 -6.44
CA SER A 186 -12.95 -5.49 -7.57
C SER A 186 -13.16 -4.60 -8.80
N ALA A 187 -12.90 -5.14 -10.00
CA ALA A 187 -13.09 -4.39 -11.25
C ALA A 187 -14.53 -3.92 -11.49
N ASP A 188 -15.49 -4.62 -10.90
CA ASP A 188 -16.93 -4.31 -10.96
C ASP A 188 -17.43 -3.50 -9.75
N ALA A 189 -16.53 -3.08 -8.87
CA ALA A 189 -16.87 -2.23 -7.73
C ALA A 189 -17.20 -0.80 -8.18
N PRO A 190 -18.10 -0.11 -7.50
CA PRO A 190 -18.28 1.32 -7.70
C PRO A 190 -17.00 2.10 -7.34
N VAL A 191 -16.86 3.28 -7.94
CA VAL A 191 -15.74 4.18 -7.62
C VAL A 191 -15.79 4.52 -6.13
N VAL A 192 -14.66 4.35 -5.46
CA VAL A 192 -14.52 4.70 -4.04
C VAL A 192 -14.37 6.21 -3.91
N VAL A 193 -15.19 6.80 -3.07
CA VAL A 193 -15.14 8.23 -2.75
C VAL A 193 -14.99 8.35 -1.23
N PRO A 194 -14.07 9.19 -0.74
CA PRO A 194 -13.97 9.44 0.69
C PRO A 194 -15.27 10.03 1.22
N ASP A 195 -15.66 9.61 2.41
CA ASP A 195 -16.80 10.20 3.10
C ASP A 195 -16.58 11.71 3.29
N PRO A 196 -17.50 12.57 2.88
CA PRO A 196 -17.28 14.02 2.87
C PRO A 196 -17.15 14.65 4.27
N VAL A 197 -17.64 13.98 5.29
CA VAL A 197 -17.62 14.46 6.68
C VAL A 197 -16.45 13.88 7.45
N THR A 198 -16.27 12.56 7.37
CA THR A 198 -15.25 11.84 8.17
C THR A 198 -13.95 11.61 7.41
N GLY A 199 -13.94 11.80 6.10
CA GLY A 199 -12.82 11.43 5.23
C GLY A 199 -12.55 9.93 5.14
N ALA A 200 -13.41 9.09 5.70
CA ALA A 200 -13.23 7.65 5.72
C ALA A 200 -13.26 7.05 4.31
N ILE A 201 -12.33 6.14 4.04
CA ILE A 201 -12.27 5.41 2.78
C ILE A 201 -12.80 4.00 3.05
N VAL A 202 -13.95 3.70 2.46
CA VAL A 202 -14.61 2.41 2.63
C VAL A 202 -14.82 1.79 1.25
N PRO A 203 -14.01 0.79 0.86
CA PRO A 203 -14.20 0.09 -0.40
C PRO A 203 -15.50 -0.73 -0.35
N GLY A 204 -16.29 -0.68 -1.42
CA GLY A 204 -17.53 -1.45 -1.51
C GLY A 204 -17.23 -2.95 -1.68
N LYS A 205 -16.87 -3.37 -2.88
CA LYS A 205 -16.57 -4.77 -3.22
C LYS A 205 -15.07 -4.98 -3.37
N THR A 206 -14.52 -5.89 -2.57
CA THR A 206 -13.08 -6.23 -2.61
C THR A 206 -12.87 -7.71 -2.92
N ILE A 207 -11.70 -8.01 -3.46
CA ILE A 207 -11.19 -9.36 -3.72
C ILE A 207 -10.06 -9.63 -2.75
N LEU A 208 -10.09 -10.77 -2.07
CA LEU A 208 -8.96 -11.26 -1.30
C LEU A 208 -8.01 -12.02 -2.24
N LYS A 209 -6.77 -11.56 -2.32
CA LYS A 209 -5.69 -12.26 -3.01
C LYS A 209 -4.81 -12.95 -1.98
N THR A 210 -4.60 -14.24 -2.13
CA THR A 210 -3.74 -15.05 -1.26
C THR A 210 -2.61 -15.65 -2.06
N TYR A 211 -1.40 -15.55 -1.55
CA TYR A 211 -0.18 -16.06 -2.16
C TYR A 211 0.64 -16.83 -1.12
N ARG A 212 1.40 -17.78 -1.60
CA ARG A 212 2.28 -18.64 -0.83
C ARG A 212 3.71 -18.52 -1.34
N LEU A 213 4.68 -18.41 -0.45
CA LEU A 213 6.09 -18.40 -0.76
C LEU A 213 6.67 -19.82 -0.63
N GLU A 214 7.27 -20.31 -1.69
CA GLU A 214 7.95 -21.62 -1.77
C GLU A 214 9.40 -21.39 -2.22
N GLY A 215 10.31 -21.34 -1.26
CA GLY A 215 11.67 -20.86 -1.52
C GLY A 215 11.66 -19.41 -2.00
N ASN A 216 12.05 -19.17 -3.25
CA ASN A 216 12.02 -17.84 -3.88
C ASN A 216 10.88 -17.67 -4.90
N LEU A 217 9.95 -18.63 -4.97
CA LEU A 217 8.80 -18.58 -5.87
C LEU A 217 7.53 -18.24 -5.11
N VAL A 218 6.80 -17.25 -5.61
CA VAL A 218 5.50 -16.86 -5.07
C VAL A 218 4.39 -17.40 -5.97
N ARG A 219 3.53 -18.23 -5.41
CA ARG A 219 2.42 -18.86 -6.09
C ARG A 219 1.08 -18.38 -5.53
N ARG A 220 0.12 -18.11 -6.40
CA ARG A 220 -1.24 -17.76 -5.97
C ARG A 220 -1.98 -19.00 -5.47
N VAL A 221 -2.60 -18.87 -4.30
CA VAL A 221 -3.51 -19.88 -3.76
C VAL A 221 -4.91 -19.60 -4.28
N LEU A 222 -5.44 -20.51 -5.10
CA LEU A 222 -6.75 -20.36 -5.73
C LEU A 222 -7.41 -21.72 -5.93
N ALA A 223 -8.72 -21.80 -5.67
CA ALA A 223 -9.47 -23.03 -5.92
C ALA A 223 -9.46 -23.40 -7.40
N PRO A 224 -9.28 -24.69 -7.75
CA PRO A 224 -9.30 -25.15 -9.13
C PRO A 224 -10.62 -24.80 -9.82
N GLY A 225 -10.55 -24.33 -11.08
CA GLY A 225 -11.72 -23.99 -11.87
C GLY A 225 -12.43 -22.68 -11.50
N VAL A 226 -11.97 -22.01 -10.46
CA VAL A 226 -12.51 -20.67 -10.12
C VAL A 226 -11.83 -19.63 -11.00
N PRO A 227 -12.60 -18.86 -11.78
CA PRO A 227 -12.02 -17.77 -12.57
C PRO A 227 -11.37 -16.74 -11.66
N VAL A 228 -10.22 -16.22 -12.09
CA VAL A 228 -9.51 -15.17 -11.35
C VAL A 228 -10.33 -13.89 -11.46
N PRO A 229 -10.87 -13.36 -10.33
CA PRO A 229 -11.62 -12.12 -10.37
C PRO A 229 -10.73 -10.96 -10.85
N GLY A 230 -11.28 -10.08 -11.69
CA GLY A 230 -10.59 -8.87 -12.12
C GLY A 230 -10.47 -7.86 -10.98
N ALA A 231 -9.28 -7.32 -10.78
CA ALA A 231 -9.03 -6.20 -9.87
C ALA A 231 -9.24 -4.87 -10.60
N ALA A 232 -9.71 -3.86 -9.88
CA ALA A 232 -9.69 -2.49 -10.37
C ALA A 232 -8.24 -1.99 -10.52
N HIS A 233 -8.04 -1.11 -11.50
CA HIS A 233 -6.76 -0.47 -11.74
C HIS A 233 -6.89 1.02 -11.41
N PRO A 234 -5.91 1.61 -10.70
CA PRO A 234 -5.86 3.05 -10.52
C PRO A 234 -5.99 3.75 -11.88
N VAL A 235 -6.87 4.75 -11.95
CA VAL A 235 -6.96 5.57 -13.15
C VAL A 235 -5.57 6.18 -13.39
N ALA A 236 -4.92 5.78 -14.47
CA ALA A 236 -3.66 6.37 -14.87
C ALA A 236 -3.89 7.88 -14.97
N GLU A 237 -3.19 8.66 -14.15
CA GLU A 237 -3.10 10.09 -14.41
C GLU A 237 -2.51 10.20 -15.80
N THR A 238 -3.33 10.63 -16.75
CA THR A 238 -2.84 11.02 -18.06
C THR A 238 -1.84 12.11 -17.78
N GLU A 239 -0.55 11.75 -17.68
CA GLU A 239 0.52 12.72 -17.76
C GLU A 239 0.18 13.56 -18.97
N LYS A 240 -0.19 14.81 -18.74
CA LYS A 240 -0.17 15.81 -19.77
C LYS A 240 1.28 15.79 -20.29
N LYS A 241 1.55 15.02 -21.32
CA LYS A 241 2.65 15.27 -22.23
C LYS A 241 2.39 16.68 -22.74
N VAL A 242 2.81 17.65 -21.95
CA VAL A 242 2.95 19.03 -22.42
C VAL A 242 3.81 18.90 -23.64
N ALA A 243 3.22 19.20 -24.79
CA ALA A 243 3.83 19.16 -26.08
C ALA A 243 5.13 19.96 -26.04
N ARG A 244 6.26 19.30 -25.81
CA ARG A 244 7.62 19.81 -25.89
C ARG A 244 8.07 19.82 -27.36
N GLY A 245 7.11 19.94 -28.28
CA GLY A 245 7.27 19.79 -29.73
C GLY A 245 6.98 21.00 -30.58
N GLN A 246 6.76 22.21 -30.01
CA GLN A 246 6.57 23.40 -30.85
C GLN A 246 7.40 24.61 -30.40
N ARG A 247 8.71 24.43 -30.31
CA ARG A 247 9.68 25.53 -30.36
C ARG A 247 10.93 25.08 -31.10
N ARG A 248 10.78 24.82 -32.40
CA ARG A 248 11.85 24.88 -33.42
C ARG A 248 11.18 25.10 -34.77
N ARG A 249 10.86 26.33 -35.04
CA ARG A 249 10.96 26.97 -36.38
C ARG A 249 11.06 28.47 -36.16
#